data_c126830088e7c415b6e0c00c09744fa7
#
_entry.id   c126830088e7c415b6e0c00c09744fa7
#
_cell.length_a   1.000
_cell.length_b   1.000
_cell.length_c   1.000
_cell.angle_alpha   90.00
_cell.angle_beta   90.00
_cell.angle_gamma   90.00
#
_symmetry.space_group_name_H-M   'P 1'
#
loop_
_entity.id
_entity.type
_entity.pdbx_description
1 polymer ?
#
loop_
_entity_poly.entity_id
_entity_poly.type
_entity_poly.pdbx_seq_one_letter_code
_entity_poly.pdbx_strand_id
1 'polypeptide(L)'
;FRPVDERFPLFWLAQKPPLLLRRFLSYPEGWGAYTVRERTGCIMRGKVLLLRRGTLLLILTALVAAGIFMAVGGPGFVSASAAKRQLPIYSVEREEKVCAISFDAAWGNEDTQMLIDILGKYNVKATFFVVGDWVDKYPESVKALHDAGHEVMNHSLHHDHYNALTADQVVADVTACNEKIAAITGVTPCLIRCPYGEYDDHVISAIRSMGMEPIQWNVDSLDWKDYDAGTICKRVRDKLCPGSIVLFHNAALHTPEALPDILDYLLAEGYKIVPISKILLTCDYTIDHEGRQCPK
;
A
#
# COMPACT_ATOMS: atom_id res chain seq x y z
N PHE A 1 23.29 6.97 -33.63
CA PHE A 1 22.17 7.95 -33.68
C PHE A 1 20.88 7.20 -33.98
N ARG A 2 20.11 6.88 -32.95
CA ARG A 2 18.72 6.43 -33.08
C ARG A 2 17.84 7.55 -32.53
N PRO A 3 16.70 7.88 -33.15
CA PRO A 3 15.82 8.88 -32.63
C PRO A 3 15.14 8.39 -31.35
N VAL A 4 15.09 9.27 -30.37
CA VAL A 4 14.36 9.11 -29.12
C VAL A 4 12.88 9.06 -29.45
N ASP A 5 12.19 7.96 -29.09
CA ASP A 5 10.74 7.84 -29.23
C ASP A 5 10.08 8.69 -28.13
N GLU A 6 9.53 9.82 -28.56
CA GLU A 6 8.82 10.79 -27.71
C GLU A 6 7.43 10.26 -27.30
N ARG A 7 7.35 9.22 -26.45
CA ARG A 7 6.09 8.72 -25.90
C ARG A 7 6.13 8.45 -24.40
N PHE A 8 6.81 9.36 -23.68
CA PHE A 8 6.55 9.49 -22.26
C PHE A 8 5.61 10.68 -22.03
N PRO A 9 4.39 10.49 -21.53
CA PRO A 9 3.60 11.62 -21.08
C PRO A 9 4.29 12.24 -19.86
N LEU A 10 4.70 13.50 -20.01
CA LEU A 10 5.24 14.41 -18.99
C LEU A 10 4.22 14.68 -17.86
N PHE A 11 3.74 13.67 -17.16
CA PHE A 11 2.71 13.82 -16.11
C PHE A 11 3.25 13.66 -14.69
N TRP A 12 4.54 13.45 -14.52
CA TRP A 12 5.13 13.14 -13.21
C TRP A 12 5.90 14.28 -12.53
N LEU A 13 5.84 15.51 -13.08
CA LEU A 13 6.58 16.66 -12.52
C LEU A 13 5.72 17.68 -11.74
N ALA A 14 4.48 17.38 -11.40
CA ALA A 14 3.58 18.35 -10.78
C ALA A 14 2.88 17.83 -9.51
N GLN A 15 3.64 17.40 -8.48
CA GLN A 15 3.12 17.37 -7.11
C GLN A 15 4.19 17.85 -6.12
N LYS A 16 4.47 19.15 -6.13
CA LYS A 16 5.02 19.83 -4.97
C LYS A 16 3.83 20.36 -4.15
N PRO A 17 3.78 20.14 -2.82
CA PRO A 17 2.74 20.71 -1.98
C PRO A 17 2.88 22.24 -1.95
N PRO A 18 1.77 23.01 -1.83
CA PRO A 18 1.81 24.45 -1.81
C PRO A 18 2.48 24.96 -0.54
N LEU A 19 3.49 25.81 -0.72
CA LEU A 19 4.13 26.59 0.33
C LEU A 19 3.08 27.52 0.95
N LEU A 20 2.77 27.32 2.23
CA LEU A 20 2.00 28.24 3.05
C LEU A 20 2.72 29.58 3.12
N LEU A 21 2.12 30.60 2.54
CA LEU A 21 2.48 32.00 2.66
C LEU A 21 2.48 32.42 4.14
N ARG A 22 3.67 32.67 4.71
CA ARG A 22 3.81 33.43 5.93
C ARG A 22 3.53 34.92 5.62
N ARG A 23 2.36 35.39 5.99
CA ARG A 23 2.04 36.79 6.06
C ARG A 23 2.75 37.39 7.27
N PHE A 24 3.78 38.19 7.04
CA PHE A 24 4.36 39.10 8.04
C PHE A 24 3.33 40.20 8.30
N LEU A 25 2.78 40.23 9.51
CA LEU A 25 2.11 41.41 10.03
C LEU A 25 3.15 42.25 10.77
N SER A 26 3.48 43.37 10.19
CA SER A 26 4.23 44.45 10.84
C SER A 26 3.36 45.09 11.92
N TYR A 27 3.84 45.13 13.17
CA TYR A 27 3.27 45.93 14.23
C TYR A 27 3.90 47.31 14.22
N PRO A 28 3.12 48.41 14.40
CA PRO A 28 3.69 49.75 14.56
C PRO A 28 4.20 49.94 16.00
N GLU A 29 5.38 50.55 16.10
CA GLU A 29 5.98 51.01 17.34
C GLU A 29 5.15 52.15 17.93
N GLY A 30 4.94 52.15 19.22
CA GLY A 30 4.37 53.27 19.93
C GLY A 30 3.67 52.90 21.23
N TRP A 31 4.43 52.52 22.25
CA TRP A 31 3.90 52.44 23.60
C TRP A 31 4.66 53.41 24.53
N GLY A 32 4.01 54.53 24.82
CA GLY A 32 4.43 55.45 25.88
C GLY A 32 4.25 54.81 27.25
N ALA A 33 5.24 55.05 28.10
CA ALA A 33 5.24 54.65 29.50
C ALA A 33 4.10 55.31 30.28
N TYR A 34 3.19 54.53 30.82
CA TYR A 34 2.24 54.97 31.83
C TYR A 34 2.69 54.53 33.22
N THR A 35 2.98 55.50 34.07
CA THR A 35 3.24 55.33 35.48
C THR A 35 1.98 54.86 36.19
N VAL A 36 2.06 53.73 36.84
CA VAL A 36 0.97 53.18 37.69
C VAL A 36 1.03 53.93 39.02
N ARG A 37 0.00 54.70 39.29
CA ARG A 37 -0.26 55.29 40.63
C ARG A 37 -1.12 54.32 41.41
N GLU A 38 -0.57 53.73 42.43
CA GLU A 38 -1.32 52.93 43.40
C GLU A 38 -2.43 53.77 44.02
N ARG A 39 -3.67 53.34 43.93
CA ARG A 39 -4.78 53.74 44.81
C ARG A 39 -5.42 52.47 45.36
N THR A 40 -5.28 52.38 46.65
CA THR A 40 -5.97 51.48 47.54
C THR A 40 -7.48 51.42 47.31
N GLY A 41 -8.01 50.20 47.40
CA GLY A 41 -9.41 49.92 47.74
C GLY A 41 -10.36 49.75 46.53
N CYS A 42 -10.34 48.63 45.86
CA CYS A 42 -11.46 48.18 45.02
C CYS A 42 -12.16 47.03 45.75
N ILE A 43 -13.26 47.37 46.42
CA ILE A 43 -14.23 46.37 46.93
C ILE A 43 -14.90 45.75 45.71
N MET A 44 -14.58 44.50 45.38
CA MET A 44 -15.31 43.73 44.40
C MET A 44 -16.75 43.49 44.90
N ARG A 45 -17.68 44.31 44.41
CA ARG A 45 -19.12 44.04 44.55
C ARG A 45 -19.46 42.84 43.72
N GLY A 46 -19.43 41.66 44.33
CA GLY A 46 -20.01 40.45 43.74
C GLY A 46 -21.50 40.68 43.47
N LYS A 47 -21.92 40.64 42.20
CA LYS A 47 -23.34 40.62 41.85
C LYS A 47 -23.89 39.27 42.27
N VAL A 48 -24.56 39.24 43.42
CA VAL A 48 -25.34 38.05 43.82
C VAL A 48 -26.56 37.97 42.91
N LEU A 49 -26.57 36.99 42.03
CA LEU A 49 -27.70 36.71 41.15
C LEU A 49 -28.75 35.97 42.01
N LEU A 50 -29.78 36.68 42.52
CA LEU A 50 -30.91 36.09 43.20
C LEU A 50 -31.81 35.43 42.16
N LEU A 51 -31.59 34.16 41.88
CA LEU A 51 -32.52 33.36 41.03
C LEU A 51 -33.83 33.14 41.79
N ARG A 52 -34.94 33.49 41.20
CA ARG A 52 -36.26 33.16 41.72
C ARG A 52 -36.40 31.64 41.86
N ARG A 53 -37.01 31.16 42.95
CA ARG A 53 -37.21 29.69 43.23
C ARG A 53 -37.74 28.93 41.99
N GLY A 54 -38.62 29.55 41.20
CA GLY A 54 -39.15 28.96 39.97
C GLY A 54 -38.10 28.76 38.87
N THR A 55 -37.13 29.70 38.73
CA THR A 55 -36.05 29.59 37.75
C THR A 55 -35.05 28.48 38.12
N LEU A 56 -34.81 28.32 39.45
CA LEU A 56 -33.96 27.25 39.94
C LEU A 56 -34.57 25.88 39.69
N LEU A 57 -35.89 25.77 39.91
CA LEU A 57 -36.66 24.53 39.64
C LEU A 57 -36.61 24.17 38.13
N LEU A 58 -36.78 25.16 37.25
CA LEU A 58 -36.72 24.96 35.80
C LEU A 58 -35.33 24.51 35.32
N ILE A 59 -34.28 25.08 35.89
CA ILE A 59 -32.90 24.62 35.56
C ILE A 59 -32.69 23.19 36.06
N LEU A 60 -33.12 22.87 37.28
CA LEU A 60 -32.99 21.51 37.85
C LEU A 60 -33.78 20.48 37.01
N THR A 61 -35.02 20.78 36.61
CA THR A 61 -35.82 19.90 35.73
C THR A 61 -35.19 19.74 34.35
N ALA A 62 -34.63 20.80 33.76
CA ALA A 62 -33.89 20.73 32.50
C ALA A 62 -32.63 19.85 32.58
N LEU A 63 -31.87 19.97 33.71
CA LEU A 63 -30.69 19.14 33.95
C LEU A 63 -31.05 17.67 34.17
N VAL A 64 -32.14 17.40 34.91
CA VAL A 64 -32.64 16.03 35.12
C VAL A 64 -33.15 15.44 33.79
N ALA A 65 -33.91 16.21 33.00
CA ALA A 65 -34.39 15.77 31.69
C ALA A 65 -33.22 15.52 30.70
N ALA A 66 -32.18 16.38 30.71
CA ALA A 66 -30.95 16.16 29.94
C ALA A 66 -30.21 14.92 30.43
N GLY A 67 -30.12 14.68 31.72
CA GLY A 67 -29.51 13.48 32.32
C GLY A 67 -30.26 12.20 31.95
N ILE A 68 -31.59 12.22 31.98
CA ILE A 68 -32.43 11.09 31.56
C ILE A 68 -32.29 10.87 30.04
N PHE A 69 -32.30 11.95 29.23
CA PHE A 69 -32.08 11.86 27.78
C PHE A 69 -30.74 11.25 27.41
N MET A 70 -29.69 11.57 28.17
CA MET A 70 -28.35 10.96 27.99
C MET A 70 -28.30 9.51 28.51
N ALA A 71 -29.07 9.17 29.53
CA ALA A 71 -29.08 7.82 30.13
C ALA A 71 -29.99 6.82 29.39
N VAL A 72 -31.11 7.29 28.79
CA VAL A 72 -32.08 6.44 28.05
C VAL A 72 -31.75 6.33 26.57
N GLY A 73 -30.57 6.81 26.16
CA GLY A 73 -30.13 6.77 24.75
C GLY A 73 -30.81 7.88 23.94
N GLY A 74 -30.32 9.10 24.13
CA GLY A 74 -30.42 10.09 23.04
C GLY A 74 -29.98 9.46 21.73
N PRO A 75 -30.34 10.03 20.55
CA PRO A 75 -30.11 9.40 19.24
C PRO A 75 -28.71 8.79 19.25
N GLY A 76 -28.68 7.45 19.27
CA GLY A 76 -27.51 6.70 19.63
C GLY A 76 -26.28 7.30 18.96
N PHE A 77 -25.32 7.73 19.74
CA PHE A 77 -23.96 7.67 19.27
C PHE A 77 -23.73 6.19 18.95
N VAL A 78 -24.13 5.79 17.76
CA VAL A 78 -23.56 4.64 17.11
C VAL A 78 -22.09 5.06 17.04
N SER A 79 -21.31 4.58 18.02
CA SER A 79 -19.86 4.53 17.84
C SER A 79 -19.72 3.81 16.53
N ALA A 80 -19.52 4.56 15.45
CA ALA A 80 -19.05 4.00 14.22
C ALA A 80 -17.71 3.42 14.63
N SER A 81 -17.74 2.13 15.00
CA SER A 81 -16.53 1.32 15.03
C SER A 81 -15.94 1.55 13.65
N ALA A 82 -14.90 2.37 13.57
CA ALA A 82 -14.22 2.63 12.32
C ALA A 82 -13.87 1.24 11.78
N ALA A 83 -14.55 0.83 10.71
CA ALA A 83 -14.35 -0.48 10.13
C ALA A 83 -12.84 -0.59 9.90
N LYS A 84 -12.22 -1.64 10.44
CA LYS A 84 -10.78 -1.82 10.30
C LYS A 84 -10.48 -1.85 8.81
N ARG A 85 -9.64 -0.91 8.33
CA ARG A 85 -9.23 -0.84 6.93
C ARG A 85 -8.76 -2.21 6.46
N GLN A 86 -9.24 -2.66 5.31
CA GLN A 86 -8.78 -3.89 4.70
C GLN A 86 -7.41 -3.67 4.05
N LEU A 87 -6.47 -4.54 4.35
CA LEU A 87 -5.12 -4.47 3.80
C LEU A 87 -4.82 -5.72 2.96
N PRO A 88 -4.08 -5.57 1.85
CA PRO A 88 -3.44 -6.69 1.17
C PRO A 88 -2.28 -7.23 2.02
N ILE A 89 -1.69 -8.34 1.61
CA ILE A 89 -0.54 -8.92 2.29
C ILE A 89 0.75 -8.28 1.76
N TYR A 90 1.53 -7.64 2.66
CA TYR A 90 2.82 -7.02 2.35
C TYR A 90 4.01 -7.92 2.72
N SER A 91 3.84 -8.74 3.75
CA SER A 91 4.83 -9.69 4.24
C SER A 91 4.14 -10.78 5.06
N VAL A 92 4.88 -11.80 5.45
CA VAL A 92 4.36 -12.92 6.26
C VAL A 92 5.19 -13.05 7.52
N GLU A 93 4.57 -13.30 8.67
CA GLU A 93 5.29 -13.61 9.88
C GLU A 93 5.93 -15.00 9.75
N ARG A 94 7.25 -15.04 9.76
CA ARG A 94 8.06 -16.25 9.68
C ARG A 94 9.23 -16.18 10.65
N GLU A 95 9.49 -17.26 11.35
CA GLU A 95 10.70 -17.42 12.17
C GLU A 95 11.88 -17.86 11.30
N GLU A 96 11.60 -18.69 10.30
CA GLU A 96 12.59 -19.18 9.35
C GLU A 96 13.03 -18.10 8.37
N LYS A 97 14.30 -18.09 7.97
CA LYS A 97 14.82 -17.25 6.91
C LYS A 97 14.24 -17.69 5.56
N VAL A 98 13.02 -17.26 5.26
CA VAL A 98 12.33 -17.46 3.99
C VAL A 98 11.89 -16.12 3.44
N CYS A 99 11.99 -15.91 2.13
CA CYS A 99 11.49 -14.72 1.44
C CYS A 99 10.97 -15.08 0.06
N ALA A 100 10.22 -14.16 -0.56
CA ALA A 100 9.75 -14.29 -1.92
C ALA A 100 10.29 -13.14 -2.77
N ILE A 101 10.72 -13.46 -4.00
CA ILE A 101 11.06 -12.48 -5.03
C ILE A 101 9.91 -12.44 -6.03
N SER A 102 9.50 -11.23 -6.39
CA SER A 102 8.42 -11.02 -7.36
C SER A 102 8.74 -9.93 -8.36
N PHE A 103 8.16 -10.06 -9.54
CA PHE A 103 8.31 -9.14 -10.65
C PHE A 103 6.93 -8.69 -11.13
N ASP A 104 6.76 -7.38 -11.34
CA ASP A 104 5.61 -6.84 -12.04
C ASP A 104 5.98 -6.66 -13.51
N ALA A 105 5.22 -7.31 -14.42
CA ALA A 105 5.49 -7.34 -15.86
C ALA A 105 4.37 -6.65 -16.62
N ALA A 106 4.65 -5.43 -17.08
CA ALA A 106 3.71 -4.58 -17.79
C ALA A 106 4.27 -4.07 -19.14
N TRP A 107 5.58 -3.90 -19.25
CA TRP A 107 6.24 -3.35 -20.44
C TRP A 107 7.37 -4.25 -20.89
N GLY A 108 7.67 -4.22 -22.20
CA GLY A 108 8.82 -4.94 -22.75
C GLY A 108 8.85 -6.44 -22.40
N ASN A 109 9.75 -7.18 -23.01
CA ASN A 109 10.04 -8.58 -22.64
C ASN A 109 11.51 -8.95 -22.93
N GLU A 110 12.33 -7.94 -23.16
CA GLU A 110 13.70 -8.10 -23.65
C GLU A 110 14.58 -8.82 -22.63
N ASP A 111 14.26 -8.69 -21.35
CA ASP A 111 14.98 -9.30 -20.23
C ASP A 111 14.35 -10.61 -19.73
N THR A 112 13.15 -10.99 -20.19
CA THR A 112 12.41 -12.13 -19.65
C THR A 112 13.23 -13.42 -19.65
N GLN A 113 13.86 -13.77 -20.78
CA GLN A 113 14.70 -14.97 -20.84
C GLN A 113 15.93 -14.87 -19.93
N MET A 114 16.53 -13.67 -19.85
CA MET A 114 17.69 -13.44 -18.97
C MET A 114 17.31 -13.62 -17.50
N LEU A 115 16.14 -13.12 -17.07
CA LEU A 115 15.63 -13.33 -15.70
C LEU A 115 15.39 -14.81 -15.42
N ILE A 116 14.78 -15.54 -16.37
CA ILE A 116 14.57 -16.99 -16.26
C ILE A 116 15.92 -17.71 -16.09
N ASP A 117 16.91 -17.39 -16.92
CA ASP A 117 18.22 -18.02 -16.90
C ASP A 117 18.97 -17.73 -15.58
N ILE A 118 18.94 -16.48 -15.10
CA ILE A 118 19.51 -16.10 -13.81
C ILE A 118 18.85 -16.89 -12.67
N LEU A 119 17.53 -16.83 -12.55
CA LEU A 119 16.79 -17.55 -11.51
C LEU A 119 17.01 -19.06 -11.60
N GLY A 120 17.06 -19.60 -12.81
CA GLY A 120 17.34 -21.00 -13.08
C GLY A 120 18.73 -21.44 -12.61
N LYS A 121 19.77 -20.63 -12.82
CA LYS A 121 21.15 -20.86 -12.35
C LYS A 121 21.21 -21.06 -10.84
N TYR A 122 20.40 -20.31 -10.09
CA TYR A 122 20.32 -20.36 -8.64
C TYR A 122 19.27 -21.38 -8.13
N ASN A 123 18.58 -22.05 -9.03
CA ASN A 123 17.44 -22.93 -8.72
C ASN A 123 16.35 -22.24 -7.89
N VAL A 124 16.11 -20.97 -8.17
CA VAL A 124 15.10 -20.13 -7.51
C VAL A 124 13.86 -20.03 -8.38
N LYS A 125 12.68 -20.10 -7.74
CA LYS A 125 11.41 -19.83 -8.38
C LYS A 125 10.83 -18.55 -7.79
N ALA A 126 10.35 -17.66 -8.66
CA ALA A 126 9.79 -16.37 -8.33
C ALA A 126 8.31 -16.30 -8.75
N THR A 127 7.63 -15.21 -8.37
CA THR A 127 6.26 -14.91 -8.78
C THR A 127 6.27 -13.71 -9.72
N PHE A 128 5.67 -13.86 -10.90
CA PHE A 128 5.50 -12.82 -11.90
C PHE A 128 4.03 -12.39 -11.93
N PHE A 129 3.76 -11.13 -11.62
CA PHE A 129 2.45 -10.52 -11.79
C PHE A 129 2.41 -9.87 -13.17
N VAL A 130 1.57 -10.36 -14.06
CA VAL A 130 1.57 -9.96 -15.47
C VAL A 130 0.29 -9.23 -15.82
N VAL A 131 0.42 -8.13 -16.59
CA VAL A 131 -0.72 -7.36 -17.12
C VAL A 131 -1.31 -8.12 -18.33
N GLY A 132 -2.64 -8.13 -18.46
CA GLY A 132 -3.33 -8.82 -19.54
C GLY A 132 -2.91 -8.35 -20.94
N ASP A 133 -2.66 -7.05 -21.12
CA ASP A 133 -2.11 -6.53 -22.41
C ASP A 133 -0.69 -7.04 -22.69
N TRP A 134 0.12 -7.26 -21.65
CA TRP A 134 1.43 -7.88 -21.78
C TRP A 134 1.31 -9.37 -22.13
N VAL A 135 0.31 -10.07 -21.58
CA VAL A 135 0.00 -11.48 -21.91
C VAL A 135 -0.35 -11.61 -23.38
N ASP A 136 -1.20 -10.74 -23.91
CA ASP A 136 -1.58 -10.73 -25.33
C ASP A 136 -0.39 -10.43 -26.25
N LYS A 137 0.47 -9.53 -25.81
CA LYS A 137 1.60 -9.09 -26.63
C LYS A 137 2.76 -10.09 -26.63
N TYR A 138 2.95 -10.81 -25.52
CA TYR A 138 4.11 -11.69 -25.30
C TYR A 138 3.70 -13.09 -24.74
N PRO A 139 2.80 -13.81 -25.41
CA PRO A 139 2.30 -15.10 -24.91
C PRO A 139 3.41 -16.14 -24.72
N GLU A 140 4.47 -16.10 -25.56
CA GLU A 140 5.62 -16.99 -25.41
C GLU A 140 6.43 -16.70 -24.16
N SER A 141 6.52 -15.43 -23.74
CA SER A 141 7.18 -15.06 -22.49
C SER A 141 6.40 -15.58 -21.27
N VAL A 142 5.07 -15.46 -21.31
CA VAL A 142 4.19 -16.04 -20.26
C VAL A 142 4.40 -17.55 -20.18
N LYS A 143 4.40 -18.22 -21.32
CA LYS A 143 4.63 -19.67 -21.38
C LYS A 143 6.03 -20.04 -20.88
N ALA A 144 7.06 -19.30 -21.27
CA ALA A 144 8.44 -19.57 -20.83
C ALA A 144 8.60 -19.43 -19.31
N LEU A 145 8.01 -18.39 -18.70
CA LEU A 145 7.98 -18.22 -17.25
C LEU A 145 7.29 -19.39 -16.55
N HIS A 146 6.14 -19.81 -17.05
CA HIS A 146 5.41 -20.94 -16.50
C HIS A 146 6.17 -22.27 -16.65
N ASP A 147 6.69 -22.55 -17.85
CA ASP A 147 7.45 -23.78 -18.14
C ASP A 147 8.74 -23.87 -17.31
N ALA A 148 9.36 -22.72 -16.99
CA ALA A 148 10.49 -22.64 -16.07
C ALA A 148 10.10 -22.86 -14.61
N GLY A 149 8.80 -23.03 -14.30
CA GLY A 149 8.26 -23.28 -12.96
C GLY A 149 8.12 -22.06 -12.07
N HIS A 150 8.10 -20.87 -12.66
CA HIS A 150 7.70 -19.64 -11.95
C HIS A 150 6.17 -19.56 -11.82
N GLU A 151 5.70 -18.84 -10.79
CA GLU A 151 4.28 -18.49 -10.70
C GLU A 151 3.97 -17.32 -11.62
N VAL A 152 2.93 -17.45 -12.44
CA VAL A 152 2.40 -16.35 -13.25
C VAL A 152 1.04 -15.97 -12.67
N MET A 153 0.96 -14.75 -12.15
CA MET A 153 -0.17 -14.22 -11.39
C MET A 153 -0.68 -12.92 -12.02
N ASN A 154 -1.82 -12.43 -11.54
CA ASN A 154 -2.56 -11.33 -12.13
C ASN A 154 -1.99 -9.95 -11.72
N HIS A 155 -1.84 -9.04 -12.69
CA HIS A 155 -1.51 -7.63 -12.47
C HIS A 155 -2.50 -6.69 -13.18
N SER A 156 -3.79 -7.01 -13.20
CA SER A 156 -4.86 -6.35 -13.95
C SER A 156 -4.85 -6.64 -15.46
N LEU A 157 -5.92 -6.23 -16.12
CA LEU A 157 -6.05 -6.38 -17.58
C LEU A 157 -5.26 -5.31 -18.34
N HIS A 158 -5.41 -4.01 -17.96
CA HIS A 158 -4.88 -2.86 -18.69
C HIS A 158 -3.99 -1.94 -17.83
N HIS A 159 -3.61 -2.34 -16.61
CA HIS A 159 -2.86 -1.52 -15.66
C HIS A 159 -3.58 -0.23 -15.27
N ASP A 160 -4.91 -0.29 -15.11
CA ASP A 160 -5.75 0.84 -14.74
C ASP A 160 -5.66 1.14 -13.24
N HIS A 161 -6.02 2.38 -12.86
CA HIS A 161 -6.12 2.81 -11.48
C HIS A 161 -7.36 2.21 -10.80
N TYR A 162 -7.21 1.15 -10.04
CA TYR A 162 -8.33 0.39 -9.45
C TYR A 162 -9.19 1.21 -8.48
N ASN A 163 -8.63 2.22 -7.82
CA ASN A 163 -9.42 3.10 -6.96
C ASN A 163 -10.43 3.97 -7.73
N ALA A 164 -10.27 4.10 -9.06
CA ALA A 164 -11.21 4.81 -9.93
C ALA A 164 -12.30 3.89 -10.50
N LEU A 165 -12.18 2.57 -10.35
CA LEU A 165 -13.11 1.57 -10.86
C LEU A 165 -14.16 1.22 -9.80
N THR A 166 -15.34 0.81 -10.24
CA THR A 166 -16.32 0.17 -9.35
C THR A 166 -15.90 -1.26 -9.02
N ALA A 167 -16.45 -1.84 -7.95
CA ALA A 167 -16.19 -3.23 -7.57
C ALA A 167 -16.48 -4.22 -8.74
N ASP A 168 -17.58 -4.01 -9.46
CA ASP A 168 -17.94 -4.86 -10.61
C ASP A 168 -16.93 -4.72 -11.76
N GLN A 169 -16.41 -3.50 -11.99
CA GLN A 169 -15.37 -3.27 -13.00
C GLN A 169 -14.05 -3.93 -12.60
N VAL A 170 -13.66 -3.88 -11.32
CA VAL A 170 -12.49 -4.59 -10.80
C VAL A 170 -12.65 -6.10 -11.01
N VAL A 171 -13.82 -6.67 -10.67
CA VAL A 171 -14.10 -8.09 -10.88
C VAL A 171 -14.00 -8.48 -12.35
N ALA A 172 -14.57 -7.67 -13.25
CA ALA A 172 -14.52 -7.92 -14.69
C ALA A 172 -13.10 -7.87 -15.24
N ASP A 173 -12.30 -6.86 -14.85
CA ASP A 173 -10.90 -6.69 -15.25
C ASP A 173 -10.04 -7.88 -14.79
N VAL A 174 -10.14 -8.23 -13.51
CA VAL A 174 -9.40 -9.36 -12.92
C VAL A 174 -9.78 -10.69 -13.58
N THR A 175 -11.06 -10.89 -13.86
CA THR A 175 -11.54 -12.11 -14.52
C THR A 175 -10.95 -12.25 -15.92
N ALA A 176 -11.02 -11.17 -16.71
CA ALA A 176 -10.51 -11.18 -18.09
C ALA A 176 -8.99 -11.43 -18.13
N CYS A 177 -8.22 -10.83 -17.23
CA CYS A 177 -6.79 -11.11 -17.11
C CYS A 177 -6.50 -12.56 -16.69
N ASN A 178 -7.25 -13.10 -15.72
CA ASN A 178 -7.12 -14.50 -15.28
C ASN A 178 -7.38 -15.48 -16.44
N GLU A 179 -8.40 -15.23 -17.25
CA GLU A 179 -8.73 -16.06 -18.41
C GLU A 179 -7.59 -16.09 -19.44
N LYS A 180 -6.97 -14.94 -19.72
CA LYS A 180 -5.80 -14.85 -20.62
C LYS A 180 -4.61 -15.66 -20.11
N ILE A 181 -4.27 -15.50 -18.83
CA ILE A 181 -3.17 -16.24 -18.20
C ILE A 181 -3.46 -17.74 -18.21
N ALA A 182 -4.67 -18.14 -17.81
CA ALA A 182 -5.07 -19.54 -17.75
C ALA A 182 -5.10 -20.20 -19.14
N ALA A 183 -5.45 -19.47 -20.19
CA ALA A 183 -5.43 -19.98 -21.56
C ALA A 183 -4.03 -20.42 -22.04
N ILE A 184 -2.97 -19.79 -21.51
CA ILE A 184 -1.57 -20.11 -21.86
C ILE A 184 -0.96 -21.11 -20.90
N THR A 185 -1.19 -20.94 -19.59
CA THR A 185 -0.51 -21.70 -18.52
C THR A 185 -1.30 -22.94 -18.08
N GLY A 186 -2.60 -22.99 -18.36
CA GLY A 186 -3.51 -24.01 -17.80
C GLY A 186 -3.82 -23.81 -16.31
N VAL A 187 -3.33 -22.73 -15.70
CA VAL A 187 -3.49 -22.43 -14.26
C VAL A 187 -4.20 -21.11 -14.08
N THR A 188 -5.30 -21.10 -13.32
CA THR A 188 -5.98 -19.85 -12.95
C THR A 188 -5.21 -19.16 -11.82
N PRO A 189 -4.83 -17.88 -11.96
CA PRO A 189 -4.19 -17.14 -10.89
C PRO A 189 -5.03 -17.07 -9.62
N CYS A 190 -4.40 -17.25 -8.47
CA CYS A 190 -5.03 -17.09 -7.15
C CYS A 190 -4.54 -15.87 -6.39
N LEU A 191 -3.52 -15.19 -6.91
CA LEU A 191 -2.94 -13.96 -6.35
C LEU A 191 -3.06 -12.84 -7.36
N ILE A 192 -3.19 -11.61 -6.83
CA ILE A 192 -3.19 -10.40 -7.66
C ILE A 192 -2.35 -9.32 -6.99
N ARG A 193 -1.64 -8.53 -7.78
CA ARG A 193 -1.07 -7.25 -7.35
C ARG A 193 -1.77 -6.12 -8.07
N CYS A 194 -2.36 -5.20 -7.29
CA CYS A 194 -3.04 -4.05 -7.86
C CYS A 194 -2.03 -3.10 -8.53
N PRO A 195 -2.35 -2.54 -9.72
CA PRO A 195 -1.52 -1.55 -10.37
C PRO A 195 -1.14 -0.39 -9.46
N TYR A 196 0.07 0.13 -9.60
CA TYR A 196 0.62 1.26 -8.82
C TYR A 196 0.67 1.01 -7.29
N GLY A 197 0.34 -0.19 -6.81
CA GLY A 197 0.14 -0.46 -5.40
C GLY A 197 -1.11 0.21 -4.81
N GLU A 198 -2.02 0.69 -5.64
CA GLU A 198 -3.24 1.40 -5.22
C GLU A 198 -4.36 0.42 -4.87
N TYR A 199 -4.99 0.68 -3.73
CA TYR A 199 -6.17 -0.07 -3.29
C TYR A 199 -6.93 0.72 -2.23
N ASP A 200 -8.19 0.40 -2.07
CA ASP A 200 -9.02 0.75 -0.93
C ASP A 200 -9.91 -0.45 -0.53
N ASP A 201 -10.80 -0.26 0.43
CA ASP A 201 -11.59 -1.35 0.99
C ASP A 201 -12.52 -2.00 -0.05
N HIS A 202 -13.03 -1.23 -1.03
CA HIS A 202 -13.90 -1.82 -2.04
C HIS A 202 -13.13 -2.70 -3.02
N VAL A 203 -11.90 -2.29 -3.41
CA VAL A 203 -11.01 -3.06 -4.27
C VAL A 203 -10.62 -4.37 -3.59
N ILE A 204 -10.16 -4.31 -2.32
CA ILE A 204 -9.76 -5.50 -1.56
C ILE A 204 -10.94 -6.46 -1.38
N SER A 205 -12.15 -5.92 -1.08
CA SER A 205 -13.35 -6.73 -0.93
C SER A 205 -13.76 -7.42 -2.23
N ALA A 206 -13.70 -6.70 -3.36
CA ALA A 206 -14.00 -7.24 -4.68
C ALA A 206 -13.06 -8.41 -5.02
N ILE A 207 -11.74 -8.22 -4.86
CA ILE A 207 -10.73 -9.24 -5.14
C ILE A 207 -10.95 -10.48 -4.25
N ARG A 208 -11.13 -10.30 -2.93
CA ARG A 208 -11.35 -11.42 -2.00
C ARG A 208 -12.65 -12.15 -2.24
N SER A 209 -13.69 -11.46 -2.73
CA SER A 209 -14.96 -12.12 -3.12
C SER A 209 -14.80 -13.12 -4.26
N MET A 210 -13.74 -12.98 -5.07
CA MET A 210 -13.37 -13.89 -6.15
C MET A 210 -12.51 -15.07 -5.66
N GLY A 211 -12.20 -15.17 -4.35
CA GLY A 211 -11.30 -16.18 -3.79
C GLY A 211 -9.83 -15.90 -4.08
N MET A 212 -9.47 -14.70 -4.50
CA MET A 212 -8.09 -14.29 -4.73
C MET A 212 -7.54 -13.49 -3.55
N GLU A 213 -6.22 -13.55 -3.35
CA GLU A 213 -5.56 -12.75 -2.32
C GLU A 213 -4.75 -11.61 -2.94
N PRO A 214 -5.02 -10.34 -2.54
CA PRO A 214 -4.25 -9.20 -2.99
C PRO A 214 -2.90 -9.14 -2.26
N ILE A 215 -1.82 -9.00 -3.03
CA ILE A 215 -0.43 -9.03 -2.58
C ILE A 215 0.24 -7.70 -2.86
N GLN A 216 0.97 -7.19 -1.88
CA GLN A 216 1.87 -6.05 -1.99
C GLN A 216 3.32 -6.50 -1.75
N TRP A 217 4.16 -5.62 -1.23
CA TRP A 217 5.56 -5.86 -0.89
C TRP A 217 5.99 -5.02 0.31
N ASN A 218 6.90 -5.52 1.11
CA ASN A 218 7.55 -4.75 2.17
C ASN A 218 8.98 -4.33 1.79
N VAL A 219 9.55 -4.92 0.72
CA VAL A 219 10.86 -4.57 0.19
C VAL A 219 10.75 -4.10 -1.25
N ASP A 220 10.93 -2.80 -1.47
CA ASP A 220 10.88 -2.18 -2.79
C ASP A 220 12.29 -1.93 -3.29
N SER A 221 12.67 -2.58 -4.39
CA SER A 221 13.96 -2.40 -5.06
C SER A 221 14.12 -0.99 -5.65
N LEU A 222 13.01 -0.38 -6.08
CA LEU A 222 12.95 0.83 -6.90
C LEU A 222 13.77 0.74 -8.19
N ASP A 223 13.88 -0.46 -8.76
CA ASP A 223 14.61 -0.75 -9.99
C ASP A 223 14.09 0.03 -11.21
N TRP A 224 12.77 0.29 -11.25
CA TRP A 224 12.11 1.11 -12.27
C TRP A 224 12.59 2.58 -12.32
N LYS A 225 13.36 3.03 -11.33
CA LYS A 225 13.98 4.38 -11.30
C LYS A 225 15.36 4.43 -11.94
N ASP A 226 15.76 3.40 -12.65
CA ASP A 226 17.08 3.27 -13.28
C ASP A 226 18.26 3.48 -12.31
N TYR A 227 18.07 3.07 -11.04
CA TYR A 227 19.19 3.01 -10.10
C TYR A 227 20.18 1.96 -10.53
N ASP A 228 21.47 2.23 -10.29
CA ASP A 228 22.53 1.26 -10.54
C ASP A 228 22.35 -0.03 -9.70
N ALA A 229 22.95 -1.13 -10.17
CA ALA A 229 22.83 -2.43 -9.56
C ALA A 229 23.24 -2.44 -8.07
N GLY A 230 24.29 -1.69 -7.68
CA GLY A 230 24.73 -1.59 -6.30
C GLY A 230 23.71 -0.94 -5.39
N THR A 231 23.04 0.12 -5.88
CA THR A 231 21.96 0.80 -5.17
C THR A 231 20.75 -0.12 -5.00
N ILE A 232 20.35 -0.86 -6.04
CA ILE A 232 19.28 -1.86 -5.99
C ILE A 232 19.61 -2.94 -4.95
N CYS A 233 20.80 -3.52 -5.02
CA CYS A 233 21.27 -4.52 -4.06
C CYS A 233 21.23 -4.02 -2.62
N LYS A 234 21.74 -2.80 -2.37
CA LYS A 234 21.72 -2.20 -1.04
C LYS A 234 20.32 -2.03 -0.50
N ARG A 235 19.39 -1.56 -1.31
CA ARG A 235 17.99 -1.37 -0.91
C ARG A 235 17.32 -2.67 -0.47
N VAL A 236 17.55 -3.75 -1.21
CA VAL A 236 17.01 -5.08 -0.85
C VAL A 236 17.63 -5.56 0.45
N ARG A 237 18.95 -5.53 0.57
CA ARG A 237 19.69 -6.00 1.76
C ARG A 237 19.30 -5.27 3.04
N ASP A 238 19.17 -3.94 2.98
CA ASP A 238 18.90 -3.09 4.15
C ASP A 238 17.50 -3.32 4.75
N LYS A 239 16.55 -3.84 3.97
CA LYS A 239 15.14 -3.96 4.37
C LYS A 239 14.66 -5.40 4.52
N LEU A 240 15.43 -6.35 4.01
CA LEU A 240 15.01 -7.75 4.02
C LEU A 240 14.92 -8.30 5.44
N CYS A 241 13.85 -9.02 5.71
CA CYS A 241 13.66 -9.80 6.94
C CYS A 241 12.93 -11.11 6.61
N PRO A 242 12.91 -12.09 7.52
CA PRO A 242 12.11 -13.30 7.34
C PRO A 242 10.66 -12.97 6.99
N GLY A 243 10.13 -13.64 5.97
CA GLY A 243 8.77 -13.40 5.48
C GLY A 243 8.62 -12.25 4.49
N SER A 244 9.72 -11.61 4.07
CA SER A 244 9.68 -10.50 3.11
C SER A 244 9.20 -10.93 1.73
N ILE A 245 8.42 -10.03 1.09
CA ILE A 245 8.08 -10.05 -0.32
C ILE A 245 8.80 -8.88 -0.99
N VAL A 246 9.69 -9.20 -1.94
CA VAL A 246 10.53 -8.23 -2.65
C VAL A 246 9.92 -7.92 -4.01
N LEU A 247 9.78 -6.62 -4.33
CA LEU A 247 9.32 -6.14 -5.63
C LEU A 247 10.49 -5.80 -6.54
N PHE A 248 10.41 -6.31 -7.76
CA PHE A 248 11.13 -5.91 -8.96
C PHE A 248 10.18 -5.72 -10.12
N HIS A 249 10.68 -5.20 -11.25
CA HIS A 249 9.94 -5.06 -12.48
C HIS A 249 10.69 -5.73 -13.65
N ASN A 250 9.94 -6.20 -14.64
CA ASN A 250 10.55 -6.57 -15.91
C ASN A 250 10.95 -5.31 -16.70
N ALA A 251 11.81 -5.49 -17.68
CA ALA A 251 12.36 -4.40 -18.51
C ALA A 251 13.00 -3.24 -17.71
N ALA A 252 13.33 -3.45 -16.44
CA ALA A 252 14.10 -2.50 -15.64
C ALA A 252 15.60 -2.67 -15.95
N LEU A 253 16.24 -1.57 -16.33
CA LEU A 253 17.55 -1.55 -16.97
C LEU A 253 18.65 -2.33 -16.21
N HIS A 254 18.68 -2.22 -14.88
CA HIS A 254 19.76 -2.77 -14.04
C HIS A 254 19.31 -3.98 -13.18
N THR A 255 18.07 -4.43 -13.30
CA THR A 255 17.58 -5.59 -12.54
C THR A 255 18.31 -6.87 -12.89
N PRO A 256 18.55 -7.22 -14.18
CA PRO A 256 19.33 -8.41 -14.51
C PRO A 256 20.79 -8.35 -14.01
N GLU A 257 21.38 -7.16 -13.91
CA GLU A 257 22.72 -6.95 -13.36
C GLU A 257 22.75 -7.12 -11.84
N ALA A 258 21.74 -6.60 -11.13
CA ALA A 258 21.66 -6.62 -9.67
C ALA A 258 21.26 -8.00 -9.11
N LEU A 259 20.44 -8.75 -9.85
CA LEU A 259 19.81 -9.98 -9.35
C LEU A 259 20.79 -11.06 -8.91
N PRO A 260 21.90 -11.35 -9.63
CA PRO A 260 22.90 -12.33 -9.17
C PRO A 260 23.47 -11.98 -7.79
N ASP A 261 23.89 -10.75 -7.55
CA ASP A 261 24.48 -10.31 -6.28
C ASP A 261 23.45 -10.37 -5.14
N ILE A 262 22.19 -10.11 -5.43
CA ILE A 262 21.10 -10.23 -4.46
C ILE A 262 20.88 -11.70 -4.11
N LEU A 263 20.84 -12.60 -5.10
CA LEU A 263 20.65 -14.03 -4.88
C LEU A 263 21.80 -14.64 -4.12
N ASP A 264 23.06 -14.30 -4.47
CA ASP A 264 24.25 -14.72 -3.75
C ASP A 264 24.19 -14.31 -2.27
N TYR A 265 23.85 -13.04 -2.00
CA TYR A 265 23.68 -12.53 -0.65
C TYR A 265 22.60 -13.29 0.13
N LEU A 266 21.41 -13.47 -0.45
CA LEU A 266 20.27 -14.12 0.21
C LEU A 266 20.61 -15.57 0.57
N LEU A 267 21.21 -16.31 -0.36
CA LEU A 267 21.61 -17.70 -0.14
C LEU A 267 22.76 -17.81 0.87
N ALA A 268 23.75 -16.92 0.84
CA ALA A 268 24.82 -16.85 1.82
C ALA A 268 24.32 -16.56 3.24
N GLU A 269 23.28 -15.71 3.36
CA GLU A 269 22.60 -15.43 4.63
C GLU A 269 21.69 -16.59 5.08
N GLY A 270 21.53 -17.64 4.27
CA GLY A 270 20.73 -18.80 4.57
C GLY A 270 19.22 -18.62 4.31
N TYR A 271 18.85 -17.65 3.48
CA TYR A 271 17.45 -17.52 3.07
C TYR A 271 17.04 -18.60 2.08
N LYS A 272 15.87 -19.17 2.31
CA LYS A 272 15.16 -19.95 1.31
C LYS A 272 14.27 -19.01 0.50
N ILE A 273 14.48 -18.96 -0.81
CA ILE A 273 13.68 -18.13 -1.73
C ILE A 273 12.60 -19.01 -2.34
N VAL A 274 11.34 -18.62 -2.18
CA VAL A 274 10.19 -19.39 -2.64
C VAL A 274 9.20 -18.50 -3.37
N PRO A 275 8.32 -19.05 -4.24
CA PRO A 275 7.20 -18.30 -4.79
C PRO A 275 6.26 -17.77 -3.69
N ILE A 276 5.52 -16.69 -3.99
CA ILE A 276 4.65 -16.05 -2.99
C ILE A 276 3.61 -17.02 -2.43
N SER A 277 2.98 -17.85 -3.26
CA SER A 277 1.99 -18.82 -2.76
C SER A 277 2.57 -19.77 -1.70
N LYS A 278 3.88 -20.00 -1.70
CA LYS A 278 4.57 -20.91 -0.77
C LYS A 278 5.03 -20.23 0.53
N ILE A 279 5.11 -18.89 0.53
CA ILE A 279 5.43 -18.16 1.76
C ILE A 279 4.17 -17.80 2.56
N LEU A 280 2.99 -17.73 1.92
CA LEU A 280 1.74 -17.42 2.59
C LEU A 280 1.35 -18.49 3.61
N LEU A 281 0.69 -18.06 4.69
CA LEU A 281 0.11 -18.97 5.69
C LEU A 281 -1.15 -19.62 5.11
N THR A 282 -1.29 -20.91 5.33
CA THR A 282 -2.47 -21.70 4.95
C THR A 282 -3.38 -22.00 6.15
N CYS A 283 -2.95 -21.69 7.37
CA CYS A 283 -3.75 -21.75 8.59
C CYS A 283 -4.59 -20.47 8.76
N ASP A 284 -5.44 -20.44 9.77
CA ASP A 284 -6.14 -19.22 10.17
C ASP A 284 -5.15 -18.11 10.49
N TYR A 285 -5.36 -16.93 9.89
CA TYR A 285 -4.46 -15.79 10.04
C TYR A 285 -5.22 -14.47 10.25
N THR A 286 -4.49 -13.48 10.67
CA THR A 286 -4.90 -12.08 10.66
C THR A 286 -3.90 -11.25 9.85
N ILE A 287 -4.34 -10.10 9.37
CA ILE A 287 -3.43 -9.10 8.78
C ILE A 287 -3.33 -7.95 9.78
N ASP A 288 -2.11 -7.63 10.21
CA ASP A 288 -1.84 -6.55 11.13
C ASP A 288 -1.93 -5.16 10.45
N HIS A 289 -1.56 -4.11 11.16
CA HIS A 289 -1.63 -2.74 10.65
C HIS A 289 -0.55 -2.39 9.61
N GLU A 290 0.48 -3.21 9.50
CA GLU A 290 1.55 -3.10 8.48
C GLU A 290 1.29 -3.98 7.27
N GLY A 291 0.17 -4.72 7.25
CA GLY A 291 -0.14 -5.66 6.18
C GLY A 291 0.61 -6.99 6.31
N ARG A 292 1.17 -7.31 7.49
CA ARG A 292 1.81 -8.60 7.72
C ARG A 292 0.75 -9.65 8.00
N GLN A 293 0.83 -10.78 7.29
CA GLN A 293 0.03 -11.97 7.54
C GLN A 293 0.59 -12.69 8.77
N CYS A 294 -0.18 -12.74 9.86
CA CYS A 294 0.21 -13.33 11.15
C CYS A 294 -0.69 -14.52 11.49
N PRO A 295 -0.19 -15.64 12.03
CA PRO A 295 -1.02 -16.74 12.49
C PRO A 295 -1.91 -16.28 13.64
N LYS A 296 -3.12 -16.89 13.75
CA LYS A 296 -4.01 -16.64 14.88
C LYS A 296 -3.64 -17.48 16.08
#